data_3cf3e14a873d09ffb8f6d5db61f97f8c
#
_entry.id   3cf3e14a873d09ffb8f6d5db61f97f8c
#
_cell.length_a   1.000
_cell.length_b   1.000
_cell.length_c   1.000
_cell.angle_alpha   90.00
_cell.angle_beta   90.00
_cell.angle_gamma   90.00
#
_symmetry.space_group_name_H-M   'P 1'
#
loop_
_entity.id
_entity.type
_entity.pdbx_description
1 polymer ?
#
loop_
_entity_poly.entity_id
_entity_poly.type
_entity_poly.pdbx_seq_one_letter_code
_entity_poly.pdbx_strand_id
1 'polypeptide(L)'
;MQGKTMSIRLRPLEREDLHFVHQLDNNASVMRYWFEEPYEAFVELSDLYDKHIHDQTERRFVVEHEGQKAGLVELVEINHVHRRAEFQIIIDPAHQGKGLATQAAKLAMDYGFSVLNLYKLYLIVDQENEKAIHIYSKLGFEIEGVLKHEFFINGEYRNTIRMCIFQHQYLERHKAPGGMVKPTAQ
;
A
#
# COMPACT_ATOMS: atom_id res chain seq x y z
N MET A 1 -0.78 22.81 -26.45
CA MET A 1 -0.41 21.47 -25.97
C MET A 1 -1.01 21.31 -24.59
N GLN A 2 -2.16 20.66 -24.48
CA GLN A 2 -2.76 20.32 -23.18
C GLN A 2 -1.87 19.25 -22.54
N GLY A 3 -1.27 19.58 -21.38
CA GLY A 3 -0.53 18.63 -20.60
C GLY A 3 -1.43 17.45 -20.22
N LYS A 4 -1.12 16.27 -20.75
CA LYS A 4 -1.78 15.01 -20.41
C LYS A 4 -1.56 14.81 -18.92
N THR A 5 -2.57 15.06 -18.11
CA THR A 5 -2.52 14.79 -16.67
C THR A 5 -2.25 13.29 -16.56
N MET A 6 -1.09 12.91 -16.05
CA MET A 6 -0.71 11.50 -15.82
C MET A 6 -1.73 10.93 -14.83
N SER A 7 -2.72 10.20 -15.35
CA SER A 7 -3.81 9.68 -14.54
C SER A 7 -3.36 8.39 -13.85
N ILE A 8 -3.24 8.45 -12.53
CA ILE A 8 -3.12 7.26 -11.70
C ILE A 8 -4.49 6.97 -11.08
N ARG A 9 -4.86 5.70 -11.00
CA ARG A 9 -6.05 5.26 -10.29
C ARG A 9 -5.81 3.97 -9.52
N LEU A 10 -6.60 3.75 -8.50
CA LEU A 10 -6.74 2.46 -7.83
C LEU A 10 -8.03 1.81 -8.31
N ARG A 11 -7.98 0.54 -8.63
CA ARG A 11 -9.16 -0.29 -8.86
C ARG A 11 -9.05 -1.60 -8.09
N PRO A 12 -10.17 -2.25 -7.75
CA PRO A 12 -10.13 -3.55 -7.09
C PRO A 12 -9.25 -4.56 -7.83
N LEU A 13 -8.60 -5.43 -7.08
CA LEU A 13 -7.89 -6.58 -7.63
C LEU A 13 -8.89 -7.57 -8.19
N GLU A 14 -8.74 -7.93 -9.44
CA GLU A 14 -9.57 -8.92 -10.12
C GLU A 14 -8.74 -10.18 -10.43
N ARG A 15 -9.43 -11.30 -10.70
CA ARG A 15 -8.77 -12.58 -11.01
C ARG A 15 -7.78 -12.48 -12.19
N GLU A 16 -8.10 -11.67 -13.20
CA GLU A 16 -7.26 -11.44 -14.38
C GLU A 16 -5.96 -10.71 -14.07
N ASP A 17 -5.83 -10.17 -12.87
CA ASP A 17 -4.62 -9.49 -12.42
C ASP A 17 -3.62 -10.44 -11.76
N LEU A 18 -4.02 -11.65 -11.40
CA LEU A 18 -3.20 -12.57 -10.63
C LEU A 18 -1.87 -12.91 -11.29
N HIS A 19 -1.79 -12.96 -12.62
CA HIS A 19 -0.50 -13.13 -13.30
C HIS A 19 0.46 -11.96 -13.05
N PHE A 20 -0.07 -10.73 -12.97
CA PHE A 20 0.73 -9.56 -12.65
C PHE A 20 1.18 -9.58 -11.19
N VAL A 21 0.28 -9.93 -10.26
CA VAL A 21 0.60 -10.08 -8.83
C VAL A 21 1.66 -11.15 -8.64
N HIS A 22 1.49 -12.33 -9.25
CA HIS A 22 2.45 -13.43 -9.20
C HIS A 22 3.86 -13.05 -9.70
N GLN A 23 3.94 -12.17 -10.71
CA GLN A 23 5.23 -11.64 -11.16
C GLN A 23 5.88 -10.72 -10.13
N LEU A 24 5.10 -9.92 -9.39
CA LEU A 24 5.61 -9.08 -8.31
C LEU A 24 6.07 -9.92 -7.12
N ASP A 25 5.26 -10.90 -6.69
CA ASP A 25 5.51 -11.75 -5.52
C ASP A 25 6.70 -12.70 -5.75
N ASN A 26 6.98 -13.07 -6.99
CA ASN A 26 8.17 -13.85 -7.34
C ASN A 26 9.40 -13.00 -7.72
N ASN A 27 9.34 -11.68 -7.55
CA ASN A 27 10.47 -10.81 -7.79
C ASN A 27 11.29 -10.60 -6.51
N ALA A 28 12.43 -11.27 -6.38
CA ALA A 28 13.31 -11.20 -5.22
C ALA A 28 13.75 -9.75 -4.86
N SER A 29 13.87 -8.85 -5.84
CA SER A 29 14.22 -7.45 -5.59
C SER A 29 13.08 -6.65 -4.95
N VAL A 30 11.84 -7.11 -5.12
CA VAL A 30 10.63 -6.56 -4.51
C VAL A 30 10.39 -7.19 -3.16
N MET A 31 10.32 -8.53 -3.12
CA MET A 31 9.94 -9.29 -1.92
C MET A 31 10.91 -9.12 -0.74
N ARG A 32 12.17 -8.81 -0.99
CA ARG A 32 13.12 -8.46 0.09
C ARG A 32 12.65 -7.32 1.00
N TYR A 33 11.80 -6.42 0.50
CA TYR A 33 11.22 -5.32 1.27
C TYR A 33 9.80 -5.60 1.78
N TRP A 34 9.23 -6.73 1.36
CA TRP A 34 7.92 -7.23 1.79
C TRP A 34 8.03 -8.34 2.82
N PHE A 35 9.27 -8.74 3.15
CA PHE A 35 9.57 -9.75 4.15
C PHE A 35 9.02 -11.13 3.83
N GLU A 36 8.79 -11.42 2.54
CA GLU A 36 8.27 -12.68 2.03
C GLU A 36 9.26 -13.34 1.09
N GLU A 37 9.18 -14.67 0.98
CA GLU A 37 10.01 -15.42 0.05
C GLU A 37 9.42 -15.37 -1.37
N PRO A 38 10.22 -15.16 -2.43
CA PRO A 38 9.74 -15.03 -3.79
C PRO A 38 9.60 -16.38 -4.50
N TYR A 39 8.84 -17.32 -3.94
CA TYR A 39 8.68 -18.69 -4.46
C TYR A 39 7.24 -19.18 -4.43
N GLU A 40 6.28 -18.30 -4.65
CA GLU A 40 4.87 -18.63 -4.67
C GLU A 40 4.51 -19.33 -6.00
N ALA A 41 3.81 -20.47 -5.93
CA ALA A 41 3.24 -21.09 -7.11
C ALA A 41 1.94 -20.36 -7.53
N PHE A 42 1.68 -20.22 -8.83
CA PHE A 42 0.48 -19.51 -9.31
C PHE A 42 -0.83 -20.13 -8.80
N VAL A 43 -0.87 -21.44 -8.60
CA VAL A 43 -2.05 -22.12 -8.03
C VAL A 43 -2.29 -21.68 -6.58
N GLU A 44 -1.22 -21.50 -5.78
CA GLU A 44 -1.33 -21.03 -4.39
C GLU A 44 -1.92 -19.62 -4.33
N LEU A 45 -1.43 -18.71 -5.17
CA LEU A 45 -1.99 -17.36 -5.29
C LEU A 45 -3.46 -17.38 -5.71
N SER A 46 -3.83 -18.25 -6.67
CA SER A 46 -5.21 -18.38 -7.14
C SER A 46 -6.13 -18.91 -6.04
N ASP A 47 -5.70 -19.93 -5.31
CA ASP A 47 -6.45 -20.50 -4.18
C ASP A 47 -6.59 -19.48 -3.04
N LEU A 48 -5.55 -18.71 -2.78
CA LEU A 48 -5.57 -17.63 -1.80
C LEU A 48 -6.56 -16.52 -2.20
N TYR A 49 -6.57 -16.12 -3.46
CA TYR A 49 -7.54 -15.16 -3.99
C TYR A 49 -8.98 -15.65 -3.79
N ASP A 50 -9.28 -16.90 -4.15
CA ASP A 50 -10.61 -17.48 -4.02
C ASP A 50 -11.07 -17.58 -2.56
N LYS A 51 -10.14 -17.88 -1.66
CA LYS A 51 -10.40 -17.93 -0.23
C LYS A 51 -10.68 -16.54 0.36
N HIS A 52 -9.99 -15.52 -0.14
CA HIS A 52 -10.00 -14.17 0.44
C HIS A 52 -10.96 -13.19 -0.27
N ILE A 53 -11.59 -13.58 -1.38
CA ILE A 53 -12.47 -12.68 -2.14
C ILE A 53 -13.64 -12.11 -1.31
N HIS A 54 -14.05 -12.81 -0.26
CA HIS A 54 -15.11 -12.38 0.65
C HIS A 54 -14.58 -11.88 2.01
N ASP A 55 -13.26 -11.79 2.18
CA ASP A 55 -12.67 -11.35 3.43
C ASP A 55 -12.94 -9.85 3.64
N GLN A 56 -13.55 -9.52 4.78
CA GLN A 56 -13.82 -8.14 5.16
C GLN A 56 -12.63 -7.46 5.85
N THR A 57 -11.59 -8.23 6.17
CA THR A 57 -10.40 -7.73 6.86
C THR A 57 -9.30 -7.26 5.91
N GLU A 58 -9.55 -7.30 4.61
CA GLU A 58 -8.60 -6.81 3.61
C GLU A 58 -9.26 -6.11 2.42
N ARG A 59 -8.53 -5.20 1.80
CA ARG A 59 -8.87 -4.54 0.53
C ARG A 59 -7.63 -4.44 -0.31
N ARG A 60 -7.67 -4.99 -1.52
CA ARG A 60 -6.54 -5.05 -2.45
C ARG A 60 -6.86 -4.29 -3.73
N PHE A 61 -5.93 -3.47 -4.16
CA PHE A 61 -6.10 -2.60 -5.33
C PHE A 61 -4.91 -2.72 -6.28
N VAL A 62 -5.21 -2.81 -7.56
CA VAL A 62 -4.21 -2.59 -8.61
C VAL A 62 -4.01 -1.10 -8.80
N VAL A 63 -2.76 -0.68 -8.80
CA VAL A 63 -2.36 0.67 -9.23
C VAL A 63 -2.28 0.68 -10.74
N GLU A 64 -3.10 1.49 -11.38
CA GLU A 64 -3.02 1.74 -12.83
C GLU A 64 -2.44 3.10 -13.13
N HIS A 65 -1.54 3.13 -14.09
CA HIS A 65 -0.94 4.35 -14.62
C HIS A 65 -0.95 4.31 -16.14
N GLU A 66 -1.61 5.28 -16.77
CA GLU A 66 -1.77 5.35 -18.23
C GLU A 66 -2.33 4.06 -18.86
N GLY A 67 -3.24 3.39 -18.17
CA GLY A 67 -3.86 2.13 -18.63
C GLY A 67 -3.00 0.88 -18.45
N GLN A 68 -1.84 0.99 -17.81
CA GLN A 68 -0.95 -0.13 -17.49
C GLN A 68 -0.99 -0.45 -16.00
N LYS A 69 -0.84 -1.72 -15.64
CA LYS A 69 -0.68 -2.15 -14.26
C LYS A 69 0.71 -1.72 -13.78
N ALA A 70 0.76 -0.93 -12.72
CA ALA A 70 1.99 -0.32 -12.23
C ALA A 70 2.33 -0.71 -10.80
N GLY A 71 1.45 -1.43 -10.10
CA GLY A 71 1.69 -1.84 -8.74
C GLY A 71 0.45 -2.39 -8.05
N LEU A 72 0.60 -2.67 -6.77
CA LEU A 72 -0.42 -3.18 -5.87
C LEU A 72 -0.46 -2.31 -4.61
N VAL A 73 -1.64 -2.02 -4.11
CA VAL A 73 -1.86 -1.38 -2.80
C VAL A 73 -2.82 -2.23 -2.01
N GLU A 74 -2.51 -2.42 -0.74
CA GLU A 74 -3.33 -3.22 0.15
C GLU A 74 -3.60 -2.50 1.47
N LEU A 75 -4.80 -2.67 1.97
CA LEU A 75 -5.18 -2.43 3.35
C LEU A 75 -5.51 -3.78 3.94
N VAL A 76 -4.67 -4.28 4.81
CA VAL A 76 -4.81 -5.60 5.43
C VAL A 76 -4.96 -5.49 6.94
N GLU A 77 -5.29 -6.59 7.60
CA GLU A 77 -5.56 -6.60 9.04
C GLU A 77 -6.59 -5.53 9.47
N ILE A 78 -7.58 -5.28 8.63
CA ILE A 78 -8.64 -4.30 8.93
C ILE A 78 -9.40 -4.76 10.16
N ASN A 79 -9.25 -4.02 11.24
CA ASN A 79 -9.99 -4.23 12.46
C ASN A 79 -11.10 -3.19 12.59
N HIS A 80 -12.33 -3.60 12.39
CA HIS A 80 -13.50 -2.69 12.40
C HIS A 80 -13.84 -2.15 13.79
N VAL A 81 -13.48 -2.87 14.87
CA VAL A 81 -13.70 -2.43 16.25
C VAL A 81 -12.71 -1.34 16.62
N HIS A 82 -11.42 -1.56 16.32
CA HIS A 82 -10.36 -0.60 16.62
C HIS A 82 -10.13 0.39 15.48
N ARG A 83 -10.82 0.22 14.35
CA ARG A 83 -10.76 1.09 13.18
C ARG A 83 -9.33 1.33 12.70
N ARG A 84 -8.55 0.26 12.59
CA ARG A 84 -7.15 0.30 12.14
C ARG A 84 -6.90 -0.70 11.01
N ALA A 85 -5.91 -0.44 10.18
CA ALA A 85 -5.42 -1.38 9.18
C ALA A 85 -3.92 -1.19 8.95
N GLU A 86 -3.27 -2.22 8.45
CA GLU A 86 -1.94 -2.12 7.87
C GLU A 86 -2.03 -1.66 6.42
N PHE A 87 -1.17 -0.71 6.05
CA PHE A 87 -1.02 -0.21 4.70
C PHE A 87 0.22 -0.83 4.06
N GLN A 88 0.03 -1.40 2.88
CA GLN A 88 1.11 -2.00 2.10
C GLN A 88 1.06 -1.49 0.66
N ILE A 89 2.24 -1.35 0.00
CA ILE A 89 2.34 -0.90 -1.38
C ILE A 89 3.55 -1.51 -2.08
N ILE A 90 3.32 -2.03 -3.28
CA ILE A 90 4.36 -2.39 -4.25
C ILE A 90 4.19 -1.51 -5.49
N ILE A 91 5.28 -0.95 -5.98
CA ILE A 91 5.34 -0.39 -7.33
C ILE A 91 6.29 -1.27 -8.16
N ASP A 92 5.79 -1.76 -9.29
CA ASP A 92 6.58 -2.53 -10.24
C ASP A 92 7.87 -1.78 -10.56
N PRO A 93 9.04 -2.44 -10.50
CA PRO A 93 10.33 -1.81 -10.82
C PRO A 93 10.35 -1.02 -12.13
N ALA A 94 9.63 -1.48 -13.16
CA ALA A 94 9.51 -0.76 -14.44
C ALA A 94 8.78 0.59 -14.34
N HIS A 95 8.02 0.80 -13.26
CA HIS A 95 7.23 2.00 -13.01
C HIS A 95 7.76 2.86 -11.86
N GLN A 96 8.86 2.48 -11.23
CA GLN A 96 9.47 3.26 -10.13
C GLN A 96 10.10 4.57 -10.62
N GLY A 97 10.38 5.48 -9.69
CA GLY A 97 11.02 6.77 -9.99
C GLY A 97 10.07 7.84 -10.55
N LYS A 98 8.79 7.53 -10.78
CA LYS A 98 7.79 8.44 -11.35
C LYS A 98 6.85 9.06 -10.30
N GLY A 99 7.13 8.88 -9.02
CA GLY A 99 6.29 9.40 -7.93
C GLY A 99 4.96 8.64 -7.74
N LEU A 100 4.77 7.49 -8.38
CA LEU A 100 3.52 6.72 -8.33
C LEU A 100 3.21 6.20 -6.93
N ALA A 101 4.22 5.78 -6.17
CA ALA A 101 4.05 5.32 -4.79
C ALA A 101 3.35 6.36 -3.92
N THR A 102 3.80 7.62 -4.00
CA THR A 102 3.19 8.72 -3.23
C THR A 102 1.75 8.99 -3.63
N GLN A 103 1.46 8.94 -4.94
CA GLN A 103 0.11 9.19 -5.44
C GLN A 103 -0.85 8.04 -5.09
N ALA A 104 -0.41 6.79 -5.30
CA ALA A 104 -1.19 5.61 -4.95
C ALA A 104 -1.46 5.53 -3.44
N ALA A 105 -0.45 5.82 -2.61
CA ALA A 105 -0.61 5.88 -1.16
C ALA A 105 -1.67 6.90 -0.74
N LYS A 106 -1.67 8.11 -1.32
CA LYS A 106 -2.71 9.12 -1.03
C LYS A 106 -4.10 8.63 -1.38
N LEU A 107 -4.30 7.99 -2.53
CA LEU A 107 -5.59 7.43 -2.92
C LEU A 107 -6.06 6.33 -1.94
N ALA A 108 -5.15 5.46 -1.49
CA ALA A 108 -5.47 4.43 -0.52
C ALA A 108 -5.76 5.01 0.88
N MET A 109 -5.04 6.05 1.29
CA MET A 109 -5.30 6.77 2.54
C MET A 109 -6.66 7.48 2.49
N ASP A 110 -7.01 8.12 1.37
CA ASP A 110 -8.34 8.70 1.17
C ASP A 110 -9.44 7.64 1.32
N TYR A 111 -9.26 6.49 0.69
CA TYR A 111 -10.21 5.38 0.82
C TYR A 111 -10.30 4.87 2.27
N GLY A 112 -9.16 4.62 2.91
CA GLY A 112 -9.11 4.14 4.30
C GLY A 112 -9.77 5.10 5.29
N PHE A 113 -9.47 6.39 5.19
CA PHE A 113 -9.96 7.38 6.15
C PHE A 113 -11.35 7.93 5.83
N SER A 114 -11.69 8.10 4.55
CA SER A 114 -12.93 8.76 4.14
C SER A 114 -14.05 7.78 3.76
N VAL A 115 -13.73 6.55 3.33
CA VAL A 115 -14.71 5.53 2.95
C VAL A 115 -14.85 4.46 4.03
N LEU A 116 -13.75 3.84 4.46
CA LEU A 116 -13.78 2.82 5.50
C LEU A 116 -13.88 3.41 6.92
N ASN A 117 -13.72 4.72 7.07
CA ASN A 117 -13.73 5.40 8.37
C ASN A 117 -12.72 4.81 9.37
N LEU A 118 -11.55 4.42 8.87
CA LEU A 118 -10.46 3.97 9.73
C LEU A 118 -9.96 5.14 10.59
N TYR A 119 -9.56 4.85 11.80
CA TYR A 119 -8.96 5.83 12.71
C TYR A 119 -7.45 5.90 12.57
N LYS A 120 -6.81 4.75 12.29
CA LYS A 120 -5.34 4.61 12.21
C LYS A 120 -4.95 3.74 11.02
N LEU A 121 -4.02 4.22 10.22
CA LEU A 121 -3.23 3.39 9.31
C LEU A 121 -1.82 3.24 9.87
N TYR A 122 -1.28 2.04 9.80
CA TYR A 122 0.11 1.77 10.14
C TYR A 122 0.79 0.98 9.03
N LEU A 123 2.09 0.96 9.03
CA LEU A 123 2.92 0.18 8.13
C LEU A 123 4.17 -0.29 8.85
N ILE A 124 4.80 -1.32 8.31
CA ILE A 124 6.08 -1.85 8.76
C ILE A 124 7.07 -1.69 7.60
N VAL A 125 8.23 -1.14 7.88
CA VAL A 125 9.27 -0.89 6.88
C VAL A 125 10.64 -1.30 7.44
N ASP A 126 11.49 -1.89 6.59
CA ASP A 126 12.87 -2.19 6.95
C ASP A 126 13.57 -0.92 7.44
N GLN A 127 14.25 -1.01 8.58
CA GLN A 127 14.96 0.12 9.18
C GLN A 127 16.02 0.70 8.24
N GLU A 128 16.57 -0.09 7.32
CA GLU A 128 17.57 0.32 6.35
C GLU A 128 16.94 0.90 5.05
N ASN A 129 15.62 0.83 4.90
CA ASN A 129 14.94 1.40 3.74
C ASN A 129 14.63 2.89 3.93
N GLU A 130 15.71 3.69 4.02
CA GLU A 130 15.61 5.14 4.23
C GLU A 130 14.72 5.84 3.20
N LYS A 131 14.73 5.35 1.95
CA LYS A 131 13.92 5.90 0.86
C LYS A 131 12.41 5.75 1.15
N ALA A 132 11.99 4.57 1.58
CA ALA A 132 10.58 4.33 1.92
C ALA A 132 10.18 5.12 3.17
N ILE A 133 11.01 5.12 4.21
CA ILE A 133 10.79 5.89 5.45
C ILE A 133 10.59 7.38 5.11
N HIS A 134 11.43 7.94 4.23
CA HIS A 134 11.30 9.33 3.80
C HIS A 134 9.99 9.60 3.04
N ILE A 135 9.57 8.68 2.16
CA ILE A 135 8.29 8.81 1.44
C ILE A 135 7.12 8.78 2.42
N TYR A 136 7.10 7.85 3.37
CA TYR A 136 6.03 7.74 4.35
C TYR A 136 6.00 8.93 5.32
N SER A 137 7.16 9.44 5.74
CA SER A 137 7.24 10.67 6.54
C SER A 137 6.65 11.88 5.81
N LYS A 138 6.91 12.01 4.51
CA LYS A 138 6.28 13.07 3.67
C LYS A 138 4.77 12.92 3.55
N LEU A 139 4.26 11.69 3.56
CA LEU A 139 2.83 11.41 3.58
C LEU A 139 2.17 11.69 4.93
N GLY A 140 2.99 11.88 5.97
CA GLY A 140 2.54 12.21 7.31
C GLY A 140 2.56 11.05 8.30
N PHE A 141 3.10 9.91 7.91
CA PHE A 141 3.36 8.84 8.87
C PHE A 141 4.47 9.25 9.83
N GLU A 142 4.28 8.92 11.10
CA GLU A 142 5.24 9.14 12.17
C GLU A 142 5.75 7.80 12.70
N ILE A 143 7.00 7.75 13.19
CA ILE A 143 7.57 6.55 13.77
C ILE A 143 6.84 6.25 15.08
N GLU A 144 6.26 5.04 15.17
CA GLU A 144 5.60 4.53 16.38
C GLU A 144 6.57 3.73 17.26
N GLY A 145 7.49 3.00 16.64
CA GLY A 145 8.47 2.20 17.34
C GLY A 145 9.38 1.40 16.41
N VAL A 146 10.36 0.74 17.03
CA VAL A 146 11.28 -0.18 16.36
C VAL A 146 11.01 -1.60 16.85
N LEU A 147 10.79 -2.52 15.91
CA LEU A 147 10.64 -3.95 16.14
C LEU A 147 12.01 -4.60 15.90
N LYS A 148 12.59 -5.14 16.97
CA LYS A 148 13.95 -5.70 16.89
C LYS A 148 13.91 -7.14 16.41
N HIS A 149 14.77 -7.47 15.42
CA HIS A 149 14.92 -8.81 14.86
C HIS A 149 13.58 -9.41 14.41
N GLU A 150 12.74 -8.58 13.80
CA GLU A 150 11.36 -8.93 13.45
C GLU A 150 11.29 -9.92 12.28
N PHE A 151 12.15 -9.74 11.29
CA PHE A 151 12.16 -10.59 10.10
C PHE A 151 13.53 -11.17 9.82
N PHE A 152 13.56 -12.40 9.28
CA PHE A 152 14.76 -13.08 8.82
C PHE A 152 14.81 -13.02 7.29
N ILE A 153 15.79 -12.31 6.73
CA ILE A 153 15.90 -12.06 5.29
C ILE A 153 17.34 -12.28 4.87
N ASN A 154 17.54 -13.12 3.86
CA ASN A 154 18.86 -13.41 3.28
C ASN A 154 19.92 -13.81 4.32
N GLY A 155 19.54 -14.60 5.33
CA GLY A 155 20.46 -15.11 6.35
C GLY A 155 20.67 -14.20 7.56
N GLU A 156 19.98 -13.06 7.65
CA GLU A 156 20.12 -12.08 8.72
C GLU A 156 18.77 -11.68 9.33
N TYR A 157 18.75 -11.45 10.64
CA TYR A 157 17.62 -10.83 11.32
C TYR A 157 17.64 -9.32 11.10
N ARG A 158 16.51 -8.76 10.65
CA ARG A 158 16.33 -7.34 10.37
C ARG A 158 15.45 -6.67 11.39
N ASN A 159 15.84 -5.46 11.80
CA ASN A 159 14.95 -4.57 12.53
C ASN A 159 14.01 -3.87 11.55
N THR A 160 12.79 -3.65 12.00
CA THR A 160 11.83 -2.86 11.25
C THR A 160 11.34 -1.67 12.06
N ILE A 161 10.87 -0.67 11.35
CA ILE A 161 10.22 0.50 11.93
C ILE A 161 8.72 0.37 11.66
N ARG A 162 7.92 0.47 12.72
CA ARG A 162 6.48 0.66 12.60
C ARG A 162 6.20 2.15 12.52
N MET A 163 5.50 2.57 11.47
CA MET A 163 5.05 3.95 11.31
C MET A 163 3.53 3.99 11.31
N CYS A 164 2.94 5.10 11.73
CA CYS A 164 1.48 5.26 11.73
C CYS A 164 1.07 6.70 11.42
N ILE A 165 -0.19 6.84 10.99
CA ILE A 165 -0.88 8.11 10.82
C ILE A 165 -2.32 7.98 11.29
N PHE A 166 -2.86 9.03 11.91
CA PHE A 166 -4.23 9.05 12.39
C PHE A 166 -5.15 9.83 11.44
N GLN A 167 -6.43 9.45 11.40
CA GLN A 167 -7.46 10.04 10.55
C GLN A 167 -7.51 11.58 10.67
N HIS A 168 -7.50 12.11 11.90
CA HIS A 168 -7.57 13.56 12.11
C HIS A 168 -6.35 14.28 11.53
N GLN A 169 -5.14 13.73 11.69
CA GLN A 169 -3.91 14.28 11.10
C GLN A 169 -3.98 14.35 9.58
N TYR A 170 -4.50 13.26 8.96
CA TYR A 170 -4.67 13.17 7.53
C TYR A 170 -5.70 14.20 7.02
N LEU A 171 -6.88 14.25 7.63
CA LEU A 171 -7.97 15.12 7.23
C LEU A 171 -7.61 16.60 7.42
N GLU A 172 -6.86 16.95 8.45
CA GLU A 172 -6.39 18.35 8.67
C GLU A 172 -5.44 18.80 7.56
N ARG A 173 -4.53 17.93 7.12
CA ARG A 173 -3.58 18.23 6.03
C ARG A 173 -4.25 18.34 4.66
N HIS A 174 -5.40 17.70 4.46
CA HIS A 174 -6.12 17.65 3.18
C HIS A 174 -7.43 18.44 3.17
N LYS A 175 -7.74 19.19 4.25
CA LYS A 175 -8.83 20.14 4.23
C LYS A 175 -8.55 21.22 3.17
N ALA A 176 -9.37 21.25 2.11
CA ALA A 176 -9.38 22.39 1.22
C ALA A 176 -9.68 23.66 2.03
N PRO A 177 -9.02 24.79 1.76
CA PRO A 177 -9.37 26.04 2.41
C PRO A 177 -10.84 26.37 2.07
N GLY A 178 -11.74 26.15 3.02
CA GLY A 178 -13.15 26.53 2.92
C GLY A 178 -14.13 25.46 2.45
N GLY A 179 -14.22 24.31 3.11
CA GLY A 179 -15.41 23.47 3.02
C GLY A 179 -15.25 22.09 2.39
N MET A 180 -15.95 21.17 2.97
CA MET A 180 -16.29 19.80 2.56
C MET A 180 -15.35 19.10 1.57
N VAL A 181 -14.73 18.01 2.02
CA VAL A 181 -14.09 17.02 1.17
C VAL A 181 -15.11 16.57 0.11
N LYS A 182 -14.92 17.02 -1.13
CA LYS A 182 -15.67 16.43 -2.25
C LYS A 182 -15.10 15.04 -2.48
N PRO A 183 -15.92 13.97 -2.47
CA PRO A 183 -15.47 12.67 -2.94
C PRO A 183 -14.97 12.87 -4.38
N THR A 184 -13.77 12.42 -4.65
CA THR A 184 -13.23 12.39 -6.02
C THR A 184 -14.14 11.45 -6.80
N ALA A 185 -14.99 12.02 -7.65
CA ALA A 185 -15.82 11.24 -8.56
C ALA A 185 -14.93 10.47 -9.52
N GLN A 186 -15.34 9.26 -9.75
CA GLN A 186 -14.83 8.17 -10.60
C GLN A 186 -14.30 8.60 -11.97
#